data_44d26194ddacd8614e469c005dfa46fe
#
_entry.id   44d26194ddacd8614e469c005dfa46fe
#
_cell.length_a   1.000
_cell.length_b   1.000
_cell.length_c   1.000
_cell.angle_alpha   90.00
_cell.angle_beta   90.00
_cell.angle_gamma   90.00
#
_symmetry.space_group_name_H-M   'P 1'
#
loop_
_entity.id
_entity.type
_entity.pdbx_description
1 polymer ?
#
loop_
_entity_poly.entity_id
_entity_poly.type
_entity_poly.pdbx_seq_one_letter_code
_entity_poly.pdbx_strand_id
1 'polypeptide(L)'
;YERFEPLYQDKGVCLKLELPEASLPRICGDENRLEQIFAVLLDNALRYTPRGRSVTLAASVQTDKNLLSRSRSMVCLTVSDQGCGMDDETKKHIFNRFYRGDSARSHKQNYGLGLSIAKELVQLHKGTISVSDSPDKGACFLVRLPAVPQSHASSR
;
A
#
# COMPACT_ATOMS: atom_id res chain seq x y z
N TYR A 1 -1.59 -6.70 -10.01
CA TYR A 1 -2.61 -5.91 -10.69
C TYR A 1 -3.59 -6.83 -11.43
N GLU A 2 -3.13 -7.59 -12.42
CA GLU A 2 -3.95 -8.45 -13.30
C GLU A 2 -4.92 -9.38 -12.54
N ARG A 3 -4.49 -9.92 -11.41
CA ARG A 3 -5.33 -10.76 -10.54
C ARG A 3 -6.51 -10.02 -9.93
N PHE A 4 -6.37 -8.73 -9.65
CA PHE A 4 -7.40 -7.93 -8.99
C PHE A 4 -8.34 -7.22 -9.96
N GLU A 5 -7.89 -6.94 -11.17
CA GLU A 5 -8.67 -6.21 -12.17
C GLU A 5 -10.07 -6.79 -12.41
N PRO A 6 -10.25 -8.13 -12.58
CA PRO A 6 -11.59 -8.71 -12.75
C PRO A 6 -12.52 -8.49 -11.54
N LEU A 7 -11.97 -8.55 -10.32
CA LEU A 7 -12.75 -8.34 -9.08
C LEU A 7 -13.23 -6.89 -8.98
N TYR A 8 -12.40 -5.95 -9.41
CA TYR A 8 -12.74 -4.53 -9.44
C TYR A 8 -13.79 -4.22 -10.50
N GLN A 9 -13.66 -4.83 -11.69
CA GLN A 9 -14.64 -4.70 -12.77
C GLN A 9 -16.01 -5.24 -12.36
N ASP A 10 -16.07 -6.41 -11.72
CA ASP A 10 -17.31 -7.03 -11.22
C ASP A 10 -18.04 -6.12 -10.22
N LYS A 11 -17.29 -5.47 -9.34
CA LYS A 11 -17.83 -4.46 -8.41
C LYS A 11 -18.17 -3.13 -9.08
N GLY A 12 -17.72 -2.90 -10.31
CA GLY A 12 -17.88 -1.62 -11.03
C GLY A 12 -17.01 -0.51 -10.46
N VAL A 13 -15.84 -0.85 -9.95
CA VAL A 13 -14.79 0.08 -9.49
C VAL A 13 -13.64 0.03 -10.48
N CYS A 14 -13.11 1.20 -10.86
CA CYS A 14 -11.97 1.29 -11.77
C CYS A 14 -10.66 1.09 -11.01
N LEU A 15 -9.86 0.09 -11.35
CA LEU A 15 -8.50 -0.09 -10.83
C LEU A 15 -7.50 0.53 -11.82
N LYS A 16 -6.73 1.52 -11.37
CA LYS A 16 -5.70 2.21 -12.16
C LYS A 16 -4.32 1.77 -11.70
N LEU A 17 -3.39 1.65 -12.65
CA LEU A 17 -1.98 1.37 -12.39
C LEU A 17 -1.13 2.54 -12.88
N GLU A 18 -0.37 3.16 -11.98
CA GLU A 18 0.54 4.26 -12.28
C GLU A 18 1.97 3.86 -11.92
N LEU A 19 2.77 3.60 -12.94
CA LEU A 19 4.18 3.25 -12.80
C LEU A 19 5.06 4.38 -13.33
N PRO A 20 6.24 4.61 -12.74
CA PRO A 20 7.18 5.59 -13.27
C PRO A 20 7.73 5.11 -14.62
N GLU A 21 8.11 6.05 -15.50
CA GLU A 21 8.77 5.72 -16.77
C GLU A 21 10.12 5.01 -16.55
N ALA A 22 10.83 5.40 -15.51
CA ALA A 22 12.09 4.75 -15.12
C ALA A 22 11.83 3.43 -14.41
N SER A 23 12.67 2.43 -14.65
CA SER A 23 12.59 1.14 -13.98
C SER A 23 12.76 1.30 -12.47
N LEU A 24 11.92 0.61 -11.70
CA LEU A 24 12.02 0.57 -10.26
C LEU A 24 13.29 -0.18 -9.82
N PRO A 25 14.02 0.28 -8.79
CA PRO A 25 15.13 -0.47 -8.23
C PRO A 25 14.64 -1.77 -7.60
N ARG A 26 15.53 -2.75 -7.53
CA ARG A 26 15.23 -4.04 -6.88
C ARG A 26 15.04 -3.83 -5.38
N ILE A 27 14.14 -4.58 -4.81
CA ILE A 27 13.97 -4.73 -3.36
C ILE A 27 14.37 -6.15 -2.97
N CYS A 28 14.91 -6.33 -1.74
CA CYS A 28 15.19 -7.65 -1.19
C CYS A 28 13.97 -8.10 -0.39
N GLY A 29 13.31 -9.16 -0.84
CA GLY A 29 12.11 -9.63 -0.16
C GLY A 29 11.56 -10.93 -0.72
N ASP A 30 10.62 -11.52 0.01
CA ASP A 30 9.84 -12.67 -0.41
C ASP A 30 8.66 -12.20 -1.26
N GLU A 31 8.61 -12.63 -2.51
CA GLU A 31 7.59 -12.24 -3.50
C GLU A 31 6.17 -12.55 -2.99
N ASN A 32 5.95 -13.75 -2.44
CA ASN A 32 4.63 -14.15 -1.94
C ASN A 32 4.17 -13.26 -0.77
N ARG A 33 5.11 -12.88 0.11
CA ARG A 33 4.81 -11.97 1.23
C ARG A 33 4.51 -10.56 0.75
N LEU A 34 5.24 -10.08 -0.24
CA LEU A 34 4.96 -8.79 -0.87
C LEU A 34 3.59 -8.81 -1.57
N GLU A 35 3.28 -9.86 -2.32
CA GLU A 35 1.96 -10.04 -2.93
C GLU A 35 0.85 -10.04 -1.88
N GLN A 36 1.05 -10.70 -0.73
CA GLN A 36 0.09 -10.71 0.37
C GLN A 36 -0.17 -9.33 0.95
N ILE A 37 0.86 -8.46 1.07
CA ILE A 37 0.68 -7.07 1.51
C ILE A 37 -0.27 -6.34 0.56
N PHE A 38 -0.01 -6.42 -0.76
CA PHE A 38 -0.85 -5.74 -1.74
C PHE A 38 -2.24 -6.32 -1.83
N ALA A 39 -2.39 -7.64 -1.71
CA ALA A 39 -3.69 -8.29 -1.67
C ALA A 39 -4.57 -7.73 -0.55
N VAL A 40 -4.01 -7.57 0.64
CA VAL A 40 -4.73 -6.98 1.78
C VAL A 40 -5.12 -5.52 1.52
N LEU A 41 -4.21 -4.71 0.98
CA LEU A 41 -4.48 -3.29 0.72
C LEU A 41 -5.52 -3.10 -0.40
N LEU A 42 -5.41 -3.87 -1.49
CA LEU A 42 -6.35 -3.81 -2.61
C LEU A 42 -7.74 -4.36 -2.22
N ASP A 43 -7.82 -5.45 -1.45
CA ASP A 43 -9.10 -5.96 -0.92
C ASP A 43 -9.77 -4.91 -0.02
N ASN A 44 -8.99 -4.25 0.82
CA ASN A 44 -9.47 -3.17 1.68
C ASN A 44 -9.99 -1.99 0.85
N ALA A 45 -9.21 -1.51 -0.13
CA ALA A 45 -9.61 -0.41 -1.02
C ALA A 45 -10.87 -0.77 -1.83
N LEU A 46 -10.92 -1.98 -2.41
CA LEU A 46 -12.10 -2.45 -3.13
C LEU A 46 -13.34 -2.44 -2.24
N ARG A 47 -13.23 -2.88 -0.98
CA ARG A 47 -14.34 -2.96 -0.04
C ARG A 47 -14.99 -1.61 0.23
N TYR A 48 -14.18 -0.58 0.47
CA TYR A 48 -14.66 0.74 0.89
C TYR A 48 -14.88 1.72 -0.25
N THR A 49 -14.53 1.35 -1.49
CA THR A 49 -14.76 2.18 -2.66
C THR A 49 -16.15 1.90 -3.26
N PRO A 50 -17.02 2.91 -3.39
CA PRO A 50 -18.32 2.75 -4.04
C PRO A 50 -18.19 2.45 -5.54
N ARG A 51 -19.23 1.82 -6.10
CA ARG A 51 -19.36 1.63 -7.55
C ARG A 51 -19.24 2.96 -8.30
N GLY A 52 -18.59 2.95 -9.46
CA GLY A 52 -18.35 4.12 -10.30
C GLY A 52 -17.18 5.00 -9.85
N ARG A 53 -16.47 4.61 -8.79
CA ARG A 53 -15.26 5.28 -8.30
C ARG A 53 -14.01 4.50 -8.70
N SER A 54 -12.83 5.02 -8.34
CA SER A 54 -11.56 4.42 -8.71
C SER A 54 -10.65 4.17 -7.50
N VAL A 55 -9.75 3.20 -7.69
CA VAL A 55 -8.61 2.94 -6.82
C VAL A 55 -7.36 3.01 -7.69
N THR A 56 -6.34 3.70 -7.21
CA THR A 56 -5.06 3.84 -7.90
C THR A 56 -3.97 3.09 -7.14
N LEU A 57 -3.31 2.15 -7.81
CA LEU A 57 -2.07 1.53 -7.38
C LEU A 57 -0.92 2.25 -8.08
N ALA A 58 -0.04 2.91 -7.33
CA ALA A 58 1.08 3.64 -7.90
C ALA A 58 2.40 3.21 -7.27
N ALA A 59 3.48 3.34 -8.04
CA ALA A 59 4.84 3.10 -7.59
C ALA A 59 5.74 4.30 -7.88
N SER A 60 6.65 4.61 -6.96
CA SER A 60 7.64 5.67 -7.13
C SER A 60 8.92 5.35 -6.37
N VAL A 61 9.97 6.12 -6.63
CA VAL A 61 11.24 6.01 -5.91
C VAL A 61 11.49 7.29 -5.14
N GLN A 62 11.77 7.18 -3.86
CA GLN A 62 12.20 8.30 -3.02
C GLN A 62 13.60 8.05 -2.49
N THR A 63 14.40 9.11 -2.41
CA THR A 63 15.73 9.06 -1.80
C THR A 63 15.64 9.65 -0.40
N ASP A 64 15.86 8.83 0.60
CA ASP A 64 15.95 9.28 1.99
C ASP A 64 17.34 9.92 2.20
N LYS A 65 17.35 11.24 2.29
CA LYS A 65 18.56 12.02 2.60
C LYS A 65 18.68 12.15 4.12
N ASN A 66 19.24 11.15 4.77
CA ASN A 66 19.59 11.28 6.17
C ASN A 66 20.98 11.95 6.28
N LEU A 67 21.09 13.05 7.01
CA LEU A 67 22.32 13.87 7.16
C LEU A 67 23.55 13.09 7.69
N LEU A 68 23.34 11.89 8.26
CA LEU A 68 24.37 11.07 8.92
C LEU A 68 24.62 9.70 8.28
N SER A 69 23.87 9.32 7.25
CA SER A 69 24.01 8.01 6.59
C SER A 69 23.91 8.14 5.07
N ARG A 70 24.53 7.18 4.37
CA ARG A 70 24.46 7.07 2.90
C ARG A 70 23.01 7.17 2.44
N SER A 71 22.72 8.03 1.46
CA SER A 71 21.43 8.14 0.80
C SER A 71 20.88 6.74 0.49
N ARG A 72 19.71 6.42 1.03
CA ARG A 72 19.02 5.17 0.76
C ARG A 72 17.87 5.43 -0.21
N SER A 73 17.84 4.71 -1.32
CA SER A 73 16.67 4.70 -2.18
C SER A 73 15.58 3.83 -1.56
N MET A 74 14.36 4.33 -1.58
CA MET A 74 13.16 3.62 -1.10
C MET A 74 12.21 3.45 -2.28
N VAL A 75 11.70 2.26 -2.48
CA VAL A 75 10.55 2.03 -3.36
C VAL A 75 9.30 2.34 -2.56
N CYS A 76 8.52 3.29 -3.04
CA CYS A 76 7.26 3.71 -2.44
C CYS A 76 6.11 3.17 -3.29
N LEU A 77 5.20 2.46 -2.66
CA LEU A 77 4.03 1.87 -3.28
C LEU A 77 2.80 2.42 -2.57
N THR A 78 1.87 2.98 -3.32
CA THR A 78 0.64 3.57 -2.78
C THR A 78 -0.59 2.85 -3.32
N VAL A 79 -1.56 2.63 -2.43
CA VAL A 79 -2.92 2.24 -2.79
C VAL A 79 -3.83 3.36 -2.31
N SER A 80 -4.38 4.12 -3.24
CA SER A 80 -5.22 5.29 -2.98
C SER A 80 -6.63 5.01 -3.47
N ASP A 81 -7.61 5.13 -2.60
CA ASP A 81 -9.01 4.88 -2.92
C ASP A 81 -9.84 6.18 -2.91
N GLN A 82 -10.99 6.13 -3.54
CA GLN A 82 -12.03 7.17 -3.52
C GLN A 82 -13.23 6.75 -2.66
N GLY A 83 -12.93 6.10 -1.52
CA GLY A 83 -13.92 5.62 -0.57
C GLY A 83 -14.41 6.70 0.40
N CYS A 84 -14.95 6.26 1.52
CA CYS A 84 -15.46 7.17 2.55
C CYS A 84 -14.36 7.86 3.38
N GLY A 85 -13.08 7.44 3.21
CA GLY A 85 -11.99 7.92 4.06
C GLY A 85 -12.02 7.35 5.48
N MET A 86 -11.18 7.90 6.34
CA MET A 86 -11.05 7.50 7.75
C MET A 86 -10.89 8.74 8.62
N ASP A 87 -11.50 8.74 9.80
CA ASP A 87 -11.20 9.75 10.81
C ASP A 87 -9.79 9.56 11.41
N ASP A 88 -9.31 10.56 12.10
CA ASP A 88 -7.95 10.55 12.65
C ASP A 88 -7.76 9.50 13.74
N GLU A 89 -8.80 9.15 14.47
CA GLU A 89 -8.76 8.11 15.49
C GLU A 89 -8.63 6.72 14.82
N THR A 90 -9.40 6.46 13.78
CA THR A 90 -9.28 5.23 12.97
C THR A 90 -7.89 5.12 12.35
N LYS A 91 -7.33 6.19 11.76
CA LYS A 91 -5.98 6.18 11.18
C LYS A 91 -4.89 5.80 12.19
N LYS A 92 -5.00 6.24 13.45
CA LYS A 92 -4.04 5.89 14.52
C LYS A 92 -4.06 4.40 14.86
N HIS A 93 -5.22 3.76 14.77
CA HIS A 93 -5.43 2.40 15.27
C HIS A 93 -5.63 1.34 14.18
N ILE A 94 -5.78 1.73 12.90
CA ILE A 94 -6.16 0.82 11.81
C ILE A 94 -5.20 -0.37 11.62
N PHE A 95 -3.95 -0.25 12.03
CA PHE A 95 -2.95 -1.31 12.00
C PHE A 95 -2.90 -2.15 13.28
N ASN A 96 -3.73 -1.87 14.28
CA ASN A 96 -3.80 -2.68 15.49
C ASN A 96 -4.60 -3.96 15.21
N ARG A 97 -4.17 -5.08 15.82
CA ARG A 97 -4.89 -6.34 15.69
C ARG A 97 -6.31 -6.21 16.24
N PHE A 98 -7.26 -6.79 15.53
CA PHE A 98 -8.70 -6.79 15.88
C PHE A 98 -9.36 -5.40 15.87
N TYR A 99 -8.65 -4.35 15.46
CA TYR A 99 -9.25 -3.03 15.35
C TYR A 99 -10.18 -2.98 14.13
N ARG A 100 -11.35 -2.37 14.34
CA ARG A 100 -12.36 -2.13 13.30
C ARG A 100 -12.97 -0.76 13.56
N GLY A 101 -12.85 0.14 12.59
CA GLY A 101 -13.55 1.42 12.64
C GLY A 101 -15.07 1.24 12.67
N ASP A 102 -15.81 2.24 13.09
CA ASP A 102 -17.27 2.17 13.26
C ASP A 102 -18.02 1.84 11.96
N SER A 103 -17.53 2.33 10.82
CA SER A 103 -18.06 2.00 9.49
C SER A 103 -17.87 0.53 9.08
N ALA A 104 -16.91 -0.17 9.69
CA ALA A 104 -16.60 -1.58 9.39
C ALA A 104 -17.40 -2.59 10.22
N ARG A 105 -18.14 -2.13 11.24
CA ARG A 105 -18.91 -3.02 12.14
C ARG A 105 -20.07 -3.74 11.45
N SER A 106 -20.59 -3.21 10.35
CA SER A 106 -21.67 -3.80 9.57
C SER A 106 -21.29 -5.04 8.74
N HIS A 107 -19.99 -5.25 8.47
CA HIS A 107 -19.50 -6.38 7.66
C HIS A 107 -18.92 -7.49 8.54
N LYS A 108 -19.73 -8.54 8.78
CA LYS A 108 -19.42 -9.67 9.69
C LYS A 108 -18.19 -10.53 9.33
N GLN A 109 -17.60 -10.42 8.14
CA GLN A 109 -16.62 -11.39 7.62
C GLN A 109 -15.14 -11.07 7.88
N ASN A 110 -14.77 -9.94 8.47
CA ASN A 110 -13.36 -9.60 8.69
C ASN A 110 -13.04 -9.44 10.17
N TYR A 111 -12.06 -10.20 10.62
CA TYR A 111 -11.58 -10.22 12.00
C TYR A 111 -10.67 -9.03 12.39
N GLY A 112 -10.48 -8.04 11.50
CA GLY A 112 -9.57 -6.90 11.77
C GLY A 112 -8.09 -7.30 11.84
N LEU A 113 -7.69 -8.36 11.12
CA LEU A 113 -6.32 -8.87 11.13
C LEU A 113 -5.52 -8.50 9.87
N GLY A 114 -6.17 -8.20 8.75
CA GLY A 114 -5.48 -8.01 7.47
C GLY A 114 -4.42 -6.91 7.52
N LEU A 115 -4.79 -5.70 7.93
CA LEU A 115 -3.87 -4.55 7.97
C LEU A 115 -2.75 -4.73 9.01
N SER A 116 -3.01 -5.40 10.13
CA SER A 116 -1.95 -5.71 11.11
C SER A 116 -0.95 -6.73 10.54
N ILE A 117 -1.42 -7.73 9.80
CA ILE A 117 -0.55 -8.69 9.09
C ILE A 117 0.27 -7.96 8.02
N ALA A 118 -0.35 -7.10 7.21
CA ALA A 118 0.36 -6.31 6.21
C ALA A 118 1.47 -5.47 6.86
N LYS A 119 1.21 -4.83 8.00
CA LYS A 119 2.21 -4.07 8.76
C LYS A 119 3.38 -4.96 9.22
N GLU A 120 3.11 -6.13 9.79
CA GLU A 120 4.14 -7.08 10.21
C GLU A 120 5.00 -7.54 9.03
N LEU A 121 4.38 -7.87 7.90
CA LEU A 121 5.09 -8.26 6.69
C LEU A 121 5.97 -7.14 6.14
N VAL A 122 5.48 -5.89 6.11
CA VAL A 122 6.28 -4.72 5.72
C VAL A 122 7.47 -4.53 6.65
N GLN A 123 7.30 -4.69 7.96
CA GLN A 123 8.38 -4.59 8.94
C GLN A 123 9.43 -5.69 8.78
N LEU A 124 9.03 -6.93 8.46
CA LEU A 124 9.95 -8.02 8.13
C LEU A 124 10.83 -7.68 6.91
N HIS A 125 10.31 -6.90 5.97
CA HIS A 125 11.05 -6.37 4.82
C HIS A 125 11.81 -5.06 5.13
N LYS A 126 11.95 -4.69 6.42
CA LYS A 126 12.61 -3.46 6.89
C LYS A 126 11.98 -2.18 6.31
N GLY A 127 10.71 -2.27 5.95
CA GLY A 127 9.90 -1.18 5.41
C GLY A 127 9.03 -0.51 6.46
N THR A 128 8.25 0.46 6.00
CA THR A 128 7.23 1.15 6.79
C THR A 128 5.93 1.20 6.02
N ILE A 129 4.81 1.17 6.75
CA ILE A 129 3.47 1.37 6.20
C ILE A 129 2.79 2.49 6.97
N SER A 130 2.09 3.35 6.26
CA SER A 130 1.31 4.44 6.84
C SER A 130 0.01 4.63 6.07
N VAL A 131 -0.93 5.38 6.66
CA VAL A 131 -2.20 5.77 6.03
C VAL A 131 -2.40 7.26 6.19
N SER A 132 -2.93 7.89 5.16
CA SER A 132 -3.32 9.30 5.12
C SER A 132 -4.62 9.45 4.33
N ASP A 133 -5.14 10.67 4.26
CA ASP A 133 -6.25 10.96 3.36
C ASP A 133 -5.80 10.94 1.90
N SER A 134 -6.64 10.38 1.05
CA SER A 134 -6.51 10.51 -0.39
C SER A 134 -6.96 11.92 -0.84
N PRO A 135 -6.38 12.50 -1.90
CA PRO A 135 -6.85 13.79 -2.46
C PRO A 135 -8.35 13.81 -2.75
N ASP A 136 -8.93 12.68 -3.09
CA ASP A 136 -10.34 12.49 -3.44
C ASP A 136 -11.23 12.05 -2.25
N LYS A 137 -10.85 12.38 -1.03
CA LYS A 137 -11.55 12.08 0.25
C LYS A 137 -11.51 10.61 0.72
N GLY A 138 -10.91 9.69 -0.01
CA GLY A 138 -10.70 8.31 0.42
C GLY A 138 -9.48 8.15 1.32
N ALA A 139 -8.95 6.93 1.40
CA ALA A 139 -7.72 6.62 2.10
C ALA A 139 -6.55 6.36 1.13
N CYS A 140 -5.35 6.72 1.55
CA CYS A 140 -4.10 6.45 0.84
C CYS A 140 -3.16 5.66 1.75
N PHE A 141 -2.94 4.40 1.45
CA PHE A 141 -1.95 3.56 2.11
C PHE A 141 -0.62 3.70 1.38
N LEU A 142 0.44 4.01 2.12
CA LEU A 142 1.80 4.13 1.62
C LEU A 142 2.69 3.07 2.25
N VAL A 143 3.27 2.19 1.42
CA VAL A 143 4.30 1.22 1.79
C VAL A 143 5.64 1.70 1.25
N ARG A 144 6.66 1.78 2.12
CA ARG A 144 8.03 2.12 1.76
C ARG A 144 8.93 0.92 2.02
N LEU A 145 9.65 0.48 1.01
CA LEU A 145 10.55 -0.66 1.07
C LEU A 145 11.97 -0.22 0.68
N PRO A 146 13.02 -0.63 1.42
CA PRO A 146 14.38 -0.27 1.07
C PRO A 146 14.79 -0.92 -0.24
N ALA A 147 15.30 -0.12 -1.16
CA ALA A 147 15.88 -0.61 -2.40
C ALA A 147 17.26 -1.25 -2.13
N VAL A 148 17.58 -2.28 -2.88
CA VAL A 148 18.94 -2.83 -2.90
C VAL A 148 19.87 -1.77 -3.50
N PRO A 149 21.00 -1.43 -2.84
CA PRO A 149 21.98 -0.50 -3.41
C PRO A 149 22.40 -1.00 -4.79
N GLN A 150 22.27 -0.15 -5.80
CA GLN A 150 22.89 -0.45 -7.10
C GLN A 150 24.40 -0.35 -6.87
N SER A 151 25.10 -1.49 -6.94
CA SER A 151 26.55 -1.49 -7.10
C SER A 151 26.82 -0.80 -8.43
N HIS A 152 27.40 0.40 -8.41
CA HIS A 152 27.98 0.97 -9.62
C HIS A 152 29.03 -0.04 -10.10
N ALA A 153 28.70 -0.79 -11.13
CA ALA A 153 29.69 -1.50 -11.89
C ALA A 153 30.62 -0.41 -12.46
N SER A 154 31.76 -0.23 -11.81
CA SER A 154 32.84 0.59 -12.37
C SER A 154 33.21 -0.05 -13.70
N SER A 155 32.78 0.56 -14.77
CA SER A 155 33.35 0.30 -16.11
C SER A 155 34.83 0.64 -16.03
N ARG A 156 35.66 -0.37 -16.06
CA ARG A 156 37.08 -0.25 -16.43
C ARG A 156 37.22 -0.44 -17.91
#